data_3b26bee7c12ab434b62690a522612a2b
#
_entry.id   3b26bee7c12ab434b62690a522612a2b
#
_cell.length_a   1.000
_cell.length_b   1.000
_cell.length_c   1.000
_cell.angle_alpha   90.00
_cell.angle_beta   90.00
_cell.angle_gamma   90.00
#
_symmetry.space_group_name_H-M   'P 1'
#
loop_
_entity.id
_entity.type
_entity.pdbx_description
1 polymer ?
#
loop_
_entity_poly.entity_id
_entity_poly.type
_entity_poly.pdbx_seq_one_letter_code
_entity_poly.pdbx_strand_id
1 'polypeptide(L)'
;MKTISIILLLTLAVSSLQAQRIKGSDTVLPVAQQTAERFMALNPDARVTVTGGGTGVGISALLDGTTDIAMASRPIKFSEKMKVKTAGKEVEEVIVAYDALAVVVHPSNPVKQLTRQQLEDIFRGKITNWKQVGGDDRKIVVYSRETS
;
A
#
# COMPACT_ATOMS: atom_id res chain seq x y z
N MET A 1 -38.43 38.09 -14.57
CA MET A 1 -37.37 37.49 -15.41
C MET A 1 -35.96 37.76 -14.90
N LYS A 2 -35.63 38.95 -14.34
CA LYS A 2 -34.26 39.25 -13.83
C LYS A 2 -33.84 38.43 -12.58
N THR A 3 -34.77 38.07 -11.72
CA THR A 3 -34.50 37.27 -10.49
C THR A 3 -34.18 35.79 -10.82
N ILE A 4 -34.78 35.20 -11.85
CA ILE A 4 -34.52 33.79 -12.27
C ILE A 4 -33.12 33.66 -12.84
N SER A 5 -32.65 34.69 -13.60
CA SER A 5 -31.27 34.66 -14.15
C SER A 5 -30.19 34.73 -13.08
N ILE A 6 -30.42 35.39 -11.97
CA ILE A 6 -29.45 35.49 -10.84
C ILE A 6 -29.33 34.14 -10.12
N ILE A 7 -30.46 33.44 -9.93
CA ILE A 7 -30.47 32.11 -9.29
C ILE A 7 -29.76 31.07 -10.18
N LEU A 8 -29.93 31.12 -11.48
CA LEU A 8 -29.27 30.24 -12.43
C LEU A 8 -27.74 30.47 -12.50
N LEU A 9 -27.29 31.73 -12.32
CA LEU A 9 -25.85 32.04 -12.27
C LEU A 9 -25.19 31.58 -10.96
N LEU A 10 -25.91 31.54 -9.83
CA LEU A 10 -25.39 31.10 -8.54
C LEU A 10 -25.20 29.58 -8.49
N THR A 11 -25.97 28.80 -9.26
CA THR A 11 -25.83 27.34 -9.30
C THR A 11 -24.67 26.84 -10.15
N LEU A 12 -24.12 27.65 -11.06
CA LEU A 12 -22.95 27.29 -11.87
C LEU A 12 -21.61 27.47 -11.15
N ALA A 13 -21.58 28.13 -9.99
CA ALA A 13 -20.36 28.42 -9.24
C ALA A 13 -19.97 27.32 -8.22
N VAL A 14 -20.69 26.21 -8.16
CA VAL A 14 -20.26 25.05 -7.39
C VAL A 14 -19.21 24.30 -8.22
N SER A 15 -18.01 24.86 -8.31
CA SER A 15 -16.83 24.11 -8.71
C SER A 15 -16.73 22.93 -7.75
N SER A 16 -16.97 21.73 -8.24
CA SER A 16 -16.79 20.51 -7.47
C SER A 16 -15.33 20.45 -7.01
N LEU A 17 -15.06 20.85 -5.79
CA LEU A 17 -13.81 20.54 -5.09
C LEU A 17 -13.75 19.01 -4.94
N GLN A 18 -13.33 18.34 -5.99
CA GLN A 18 -13.12 16.90 -5.91
C GLN A 18 -11.88 16.63 -5.05
N ALA A 19 -12.11 16.12 -3.85
CA ALA A 19 -11.04 15.62 -3.02
C ALA A 19 -10.42 14.38 -3.69
N GLN A 20 -9.12 14.40 -3.91
CA GLN A 20 -8.39 13.20 -4.34
C GLN A 20 -8.38 12.17 -3.21
N ARG A 21 -8.75 10.95 -3.55
CA ARG A 21 -8.85 9.85 -2.59
C ARG A 21 -7.72 8.87 -2.84
N ILE A 22 -6.93 8.62 -1.82
CA ILE A 22 -5.80 7.68 -1.83
C ILE A 22 -6.10 6.58 -0.83
N LYS A 23 -6.05 5.31 -1.24
CA LYS A 23 -6.36 4.18 -0.36
C LYS A 23 -5.45 2.99 -0.62
N GLY A 24 -5.10 2.24 0.43
CA GLY A 24 -4.39 0.97 0.22
C GLY A 24 -3.39 0.61 1.31
N SER A 25 -2.17 0.29 0.92
CA SER A 25 -1.13 -0.29 1.77
C SER A 25 -0.83 0.52 3.03
N ASP A 26 -0.92 -0.13 4.18
CA ASP A 26 -0.53 0.46 5.47
C ASP A 26 0.97 0.71 5.57
N THR A 27 1.78 -0.03 4.82
CA THR A 27 3.25 0.20 4.74
C THR A 27 3.56 1.53 4.06
N VAL A 28 2.79 1.90 3.04
CA VAL A 28 2.97 3.14 2.28
C VAL A 28 2.24 4.33 2.94
N LEU A 29 1.27 4.04 3.81
CA LEU A 29 0.40 5.03 4.43
C LEU A 29 1.14 6.22 5.07
N PRO A 30 2.19 6.04 5.91
CA PRO A 30 2.86 7.18 6.54
C PRO A 30 3.52 8.12 5.52
N VAL A 31 4.13 7.57 4.48
CA VAL A 31 4.78 8.36 3.40
C VAL A 31 3.72 9.11 2.60
N ALA A 32 2.63 8.44 2.26
CA ALA A 32 1.54 9.06 1.49
C ALA A 32 0.84 10.17 2.29
N GLN A 33 0.60 9.98 3.59
CA GLN A 33 0.02 11.00 4.46
C GLN A 33 0.92 12.25 4.53
N GLN A 34 2.19 12.09 4.82
CA GLN A 34 3.13 13.20 4.88
C GLN A 34 3.25 13.94 3.54
N THR A 35 3.24 13.20 2.43
CA THR A 35 3.29 13.78 1.09
C THR A 35 2.01 14.56 0.78
N ALA A 36 0.84 14.02 1.12
CA ALA A 36 -0.45 14.67 0.94
C ALA A 36 -0.57 15.95 1.77
N GLU A 37 -0.14 15.92 3.03
CA GLU A 37 -0.10 17.11 3.90
C GLU A 37 0.79 18.21 3.31
N ARG A 38 1.99 17.85 2.84
CA ARG A 38 2.91 18.79 2.21
C ARG A 38 2.36 19.34 0.90
N PHE A 39 1.70 18.50 0.10
CA PHE A 39 1.05 18.90 -1.13
C PHE A 39 -0.07 19.92 -0.87
N MET A 40 -0.95 19.64 0.10
CA MET A 40 -2.03 20.56 0.49
C MET A 40 -1.52 21.88 1.09
N ALA A 41 -0.38 21.84 1.80
CA ALA A 41 0.24 23.05 2.33
C ALA A 41 0.77 23.98 1.20
N LEU A 42 1.23 23.39 0.10
CA LEU A 42 1.70 24.13 -1.09
C LEU A 42 0.56 24.49 -2.06
N ASN A 43 -0.58 23.82 -1.96
CA ASN A 43 -1.74 24.00 -2.82
C ASN A 43 -3.01 24.14 -1.96
N PRO A 44 -3.33 25.34 -1.45
CA PRO A 44 -4.41 25.56 -0.47
C PRO A 44 -5.80 25.10 -0.93
N ASP A 45 -6.04 25.05 -2.24
CA ASP A 45 -7.30 24.60 -2.82
C ASP A 45 -7.38 23.09 -3.00
N ALA A 46 -6.24 22.37 -2.84
CA ALA A 46 -6.22 20.92 -2.95
C ALA A 46 -6.87 20.27 -1.71
N ARG A 47 -7.58 19.17 -1.96
CA ARG A 47 -8.13 18.30 -0.91
C ARG A 47 -7.71 16.87 -1.21
N VAL A 48 -6.92 16.28 -0.31
CA VAL A 48 -6.43 14.90 -0.44
C VAL A 48 -6.79 14.12 0.82
N THR A 49 -7.41 12.97 0.64
CA THR A 49 -7.70 12.02 1.73
C THR A 49 -6.84 10.78 1.55
N VAL A 50 -6.17 10.32 2.61
CA VAL A 50 -5.33 9.13 2.59
C VAL A 50 -5.84 8.14 3.63
N THR A 51 -6.16 6.91 3.22
CA THR A 51 -6.66 5.86 4.11
C THR A 51 -5.92 4.54 3.87
N GLY A 52 -5.65 3.81 4.95
CA GLY A 52 -5.04 2.48 4.91
C GLY A 52 -6.05 1.36 4.57
N GLY A 53 -5.69 0.14 4.96
CA GLY A 53 -6.53 -1.06 4.82
C GLY A 53 -5.91 -2.17 3.97
N GLY A 54 -4.64 -2.01 3.58
CA GLY A 54 -3.89 -3.00 2.81
C GLY A 54 -3.96 -2.81 1.29
N THR A 55 -2.95 -3.35 0.59
CA THR A 55 -2.82 -3.23 -0.88
C THR A 55 -4.04 -3.75 -1.63
N GLY A 56 -4.59 -4.91 -1.20
CA GLY A 56 -5.75 -5.52 -1.86
C GLY A 56 -7.00 -4.65 -1.79
N VAL A 57 -7.23 -4.00 -0.65
CA VAL A 57 -8.35 -3.06 -0.44
C VAL A 57 -8.18 -1.82 -1.33
N GLY A 58 -6.96 -1.29 -1.45
CA GLY A 58 -6.67 -0.16 -2.34
C GLY A 58 -6.96 -0.48 -3.81
N ILE A 59 -6.50 -1.65 -4.28
CA ILE A 59 -6.74 -2.09 -5.67
C ILE A 59 -8.23 -2.34 -5.92
N SER A 60 -8.95 -2.96 -4.98
CA SER A 60 -10.41 -3.12 -5.11
C SER A 60 -11.12 -1.79 -5.16
N ALA A 61 -10.77 -0.85 -4.28
CA ALA A 61 -11.35 0.49 -4.27
C ALA A 61 -11.08 1.27 -5.58
N LEU A 62 -9.90 1.07 -6.19
CA LEU A 62 -9.59 1.64 -7.51
C LEU A 62 -10.47 1.04 -8.62
N LEU A 63 -10.70 -0.27 -8.59
CA LEU A 63 -11.61 -0.96 -9.49
C LEU A 63 -13.04 -0.47 -9.35
N ASP A 64 -13.50 -0.29 -8.12
CA ASP A 64 -14.86 0.17 -7.80
C ASP A 64 -15.05 1.68 -8.02
N GLY A 65 -13.98 2.42 -8.33
CA GLY A 65 -14.02 3.88 -8.51
C GLY A 65 -14.22 4.66 -7.21
N THR A 66 -13.99 4.02 -6.06
CA THR A 66 -14.12 4.64 -4.74
C THR A 66 -12.81 5.27 -4.25
N THR A 67 -11.72 5.09 -4.98
CA THR A 67 -10.44 5.81 -4.82
C THR A 67 -9.86 6.19 -6.17
N ASP A 68 -9.02 7.20 -6.18
CA ASP A 68 -8.39 7.72 -7.40
C ASP A 68 -6.96 7.19 -7.54
N ILE A 69 -6.30 6.90 -6.39
CA ILE A 69 -4.96 6.33 -6.32
C ILE A 69 -4.95 5.17 -5.34
N ALA A 70 -4.42 4.02 -5.77
CA ALA A 70 -4.20 2.88 -4.90
C ALA A 70 -2.75 2.82 -4.42
N MET A 71 -2.55 2.81 -3.10
CA MET A 71 -1.23 2.55 -2.50
C MET A 71 -0.97 1.05 -2.47
N ALA A 72 0.20 0.64 -2.95
CA ALA A 72 0.60 -0.76 -2.98
C ALA A 72 2.04 -0.93 -2.46
N SER A 73 2.28 -1.94 -1.63
CA SER A 73 3.61 -2.37 -1.18
C SER A 73 4.12 -3.60 -1.93
N ARG A 74 3.46 -3.97 -3.01
CA ARG A 74 3.82 -5.04 -3.94
C ARG A 74 3.33 -4.71 -5.34
N PRO A 75 3.90 -5.32 -6.39
CA PRO A 75 3.34 -5.21 -7.73
C PRO A 75 1.88 -5.69 -7.80
N ILE A 76 1.12 -5.15 -8.74
CA ILE A 76 -0.23 -5.61 -9.02
C ILE A 76 -0.17 -7.07 -9.54
N LYS A 77 -1.02 -7.94 -9.01
CA LYS A 77 -1.09 -9.35 -9.43
C LYS A 77 -1.70 -9.47 -10.83
N PHE A 78 -1.36 -10.53 -11.55
CA PHE A 78 -1.93 -10.80 -12.88
C PHE A 78 -3.47 -10.82 -12.85
N SER A 79 -4.07 -11.48 -11.86
CA SER A 79 -5.52 -11.52 -11.69
C SER A 79 -6.15 -10.15 -11.45
N GLU A 80 -5.45 -9.26 -10.76
CA GLU A 80 -5.88 -7.87 -10.53
C GLU A 80 -5.78 -7.06 -11.84
N LYS A 81 -4.68 -7.21 -12.59
CA LYS A 81 -4.53 -6.60 -13.94
C LYS A 81 -5.66 -7.02 -14.89
N MET A 82 -6.01 -8.31 -14.86
CA MET A 82 -7.10 -8.82 -15.70
C MET A 82 -8.44 -8.20 -15.32
N LYS A 83 -8.73 -8.04 -14.03
CA LYS A 83 -9.96 -7.36 -13.55
C LYS A 83 -10.01 -5.91 -14.00
N VAL A 84 -8.88 -5.18 -13.91
CA VAL A 84 -8.77 -3.78 -14.40
C VAL A 84 -9.12 -3.71 -15.89
N LYS A 85 -8.51 -4.58 -16.69
CA LYS A 85 -8.73 -4.62 -18.14
C LYS A 85 -10.19 -4.99 -18.48
N THR A 86 -10.77 -5.97 -17.79
CA THR A 86 -12.17 -6.38 -17.99
C THR A 86 -13.15 -5.26 -17.62
N ALA A 87 -12.80 -4.42 -16.63
CA ALA A 87 -13.57 -3.25 -16.26
C ALA A 87 -13.40 -2.05 -17.22
N GLY A 88 -12.65 -2.21 -18.32
CA GLY A 88 -12.39 -1.15 -19.29
C GLY A 88 -11.54 -0.01 -18.74
N LYS A 89 -10.76 -0.27 -17.69
CA LYS A 89 -9.90 0.72 -17.05
C LYS A 89 -8.43 0.50 -17.42
N GLU A 90 -7.66 1.56 -17.40
CA GLU A 90 -6.20 1.54 -17.47
C GLU A 90 -5.62 1.98 -16.14
N VAL A 91 -4.54 1.32 -15.72
CA VAL A 91 -3.83 1.65 -14.47
C VAL A 91 -2.35 1.73 -14.77
N GLU A 92 -1.74 2.82 -14.36
CA GLU A 92 -0.30 3.03 -14.38
C GLU A 92 0.29 2.67 -13.02
N GLU A 93 1.39 1.90 -13.02
CA GLU A 93 2.17 1.61 -11.81
C GLU A 93 3.35 2.58 -11.72
N VAL A 94 3.36 3.40 -10.66
CA VAL A 94 4.45 4.33 -10.38
C VAL A 94 5.18 3.89 -9.12
N ILE A 95 6.48 3.60 -9.24
CA ILE A 95 7.32 3.26 -8.08
C ILE A 95 7.74 4.56 -7.39
N VAL A 96 7.26 4.76 -6.16
CA VAL A 96 7.54 5.96 -5.37
C VAL A 96 8.72 5.79 -4.41
N ALA A 97 9.02 4.55 -3.98
CA ALA A 97 10.14 4.23 -3.09
C ALA A 97 10.44 2.73 -3.12
N TYR A 98 11.63 2.38 -2.66
CA TYR A 98 12.03 1.01 -2.36
C TYR A 98 12.15 0.85 -0.85
N ASP A 99 11.67 -0.27 -0.35
CA ASP A 99 11.78 -0.67 1.06
C ASP A 99 12.62 -1.94 1.18
N ALA A 100 13.17 -2.18 2.36
CA ALA A 100 13.96 -3.35 2.68
C ALA A 100 13.39 -4.05 3.91
N LEU A 101 13.25 -5.38 3.81
CA LEU A 101 12.85 -6.23 4.94
C LEU A 101 14.10 -6.79 5.60
N ALA A 102 14.21 -6.61 6.90
CA ALA A 102 15.24 -7.22 7.72
C ALA A 102 14.65 -8.36 8.57
N VAL A 103 15.40 -9.44 8.70
CA VAL A 103 15.09 -10.53 9.63
C VAL A 103 15.79 -10.24 10.95
N VAL A 104 15.03 -10.14 12.02
CA VAL A 104 15.53 -9.86 13.35
C VAL A 104 15.56 -11.15 14.15
N VAL A 105 16.67 -11.41 14.82
CA VAL A 105 16.84 -12.53 15.74
C VAL A 105 17.37 -12.02 17.08
N HIS A 106 17.25 -12.83 18.13
CA HIS A 106 17.77 -12.46 19.45
C HIS A 106 19.31 -12.22 19.38
N PRO A 107 19.86 -11.22 20.07
CA PRO A 107 21.29 -10.88 20.02
C PRO A 107 22.25 -12.04 20.35
N SER A 108 21.84 -12.97 21.22
CA SER A 108 22.62 -14.17 21.55
C SER A 108 22.58 -15.27 20.47
N ASN A 109 21.81 -15.11 19.39
CA ASN A 109 21.79 -16.11 18.34
C ASN A 109 23.14 -16.11 17.59
N PRO A 110 23.84 -17.27 17.52
CA PRO A 110 25.13 -17.32 16.85
C PRO A 110 25.03 -17.23 15.31
N VAL A 111 23.87 -17.49 14.73
CA VAL A 111 23.64 -17.41 13.28
C VAL A 111 23.64 -15.96 12.85
N LYS A 112 24.66 -15.55 12.08
CA LYS A 112 24.81 -14.17 11.59
C LYS A 112 24.40 -13.99 10.15
N GLN A 113 24.31 -15.07 9.38
CA GLN A 113 23.97 -15.03 7.97
C GLN A 113 23.11 -16.23 7.61
N LEU A 114 22.14 -15.99 6.74
CA LEU A 114 21.34 -17.03 6.10
C LEU A 114 21.32 -16.78 4.60
N THR A 115 21.38 -17.85 3.83
CA THR A 115 21.08 -17.73 2.40
C THR A 115 19.59 -17.47 2.19
N ARG A 116 19.23 -16.90 1.05
CA ARG A 116 17.84 -16.68 0.69
C ARG A 116 17.03 -17.98 0.69
N GLN A 117 17.65 -19.09 0.24
CA GLN A 117 17.02 -20.41 0.25
C GLN A 117 16.78 -20.93 1.67
N GLN A 118 17.75 -20.78 2.58
CA GLN A 118 17.58 -21.16 3.99
C GLN A 118 16.46 -20.36 4.64
N LEU A 119 16.37 -19.06 4.37
CA LEU A 119 15.31 -18.22 4.89
C LEU A 119 13.94 -18.68 4.37
N GLU A 120 13.82 -18.96 3.08
CA GLU A 120 12.60 -19.51 2.49
C GLU A 120 12.22 -20.84 3.14
N ASP A 121 13.16 -21.75 3.34
CA ASP A 121 12.91 -23.06 3.92
C ASP A 121 12.53 -22.96 5.42
N ILE A 122 13.02 -21.96 6.16
CA ILE A 122 12.58 -21.66 7.51
C ILE A 122 11.11 -21.21 7.50
N PHE A 123 10.76 -20.23 6.68
CA PHE A 123 9.38 -19.72 6.62
C PHE A 123 8.39 -20.74 6.06
N ARG A 124 8.85 -21.70 5.26
CA ARG A 124 8.04 -22.84 4.79
C ARG A 124 7.99 -24.01 5.79
N GLY A 125 8.69 -23.93 6.90
CA GLY A 125 8.73 -24.99 7.93
C GLY A 125 9.55 -26.21 7.57
N LYS A 126 10.40 -26.15 6.55
CA LYS A 126 11.33 -27.23 6.20
C LYS A 126 12.56 -27.25 7.13
N ILE A 127 13.05 -26.07 7.51
CA ILE A 127 14.09 -25.87 8.52
C ILE A 127 13.40 -25.40 9.78
N THR A 128 13.45 -26.22 10.84
CA THR A 128 12.72 -25.97 12.09
C THR A 128 13.62 -25.87 13.32
N ASN A 129 14.92 -26.08 13.14
CA ASN A 129 15.92 -26.03 14.21
C ASN A 129 17.14 -25.23 13.77
N TRP A 130 17.61 -24.33 14.63
CA TRP A 130 18.77 -23.48 14.35
C TRP A 130 20.04 -24.27 14.03
N LYS A 131 20.21 -25.49 14.59
CA LYS A 131 21.33 -26.37 14.29
C LYS A 131 21.45 -26.68 12.79
N GLN A 132 20.35 -26.73 12.06
CA GLN A 132 20.33 -27.01 10.60
C GLN A 132 20.97 -25.88 9.77
N VAL A 133 21.16 -24.71 10.38
CA VAL A 133 21.76 -23.52 9.74
C VAL A 133 22.98 -23.01 10.52
N GLY A 134 23.63 -23.87 11.32
CA GLY A 134 24.86 -23.55 12.03
C GLY A 134 24.67 -22.84 13.38
N GLY A 135 23.48 -22.87 13.94
CA GLY A 135 23.17 -22.34 15.27
C GLY A 135 23.09 -23.43 16.33
N ASP A 136 22.58 -23.04 17.50
CA ASP A 136 22.35 -23.92 18.63
C ASP A 136 21.26 -24.96 18.36
N ASP A 137 21.24 -26.05 19.10
CA ASP A 137 20.19 -27.07 19.05
C ASP A 137 18.91 -26.54 19.71
N ARG A 138 18.22 -25.67 19.02
CA ARG A 138 16.98 -24.99 19.47
C ARG A 138 15.97 -24.90 18.33
N LYS A 139 14.70 -25.10 18.67
CA LYS A 139 13.59 -24.93 17.74
C LYS A 139 13.53 -23.48 17.24
N ILE A 140 13.31 -23.32 15.94
CA ILE A 140 12.99 -22.02 15.33
C ILE A 140 11.51 -21.73 15.56
N VAL A 141 11.21 -20.56 16.12
CA VAL A 141 9.85 -20.00 16.19
C VAL A 141 9.80 -18.83 15.22
N VAL A 142 8.95 -18.93 14.21
CA VAL A 142 8.80 -17.92 13.19
C VAL A 142 7.65 -16.99 13.56
N TYR A 143 7.90 -15.70 13.53
CA TYR A 143 6.88 -14.67 13.64
C TYR A 143 6.80 -13.92 12.32
N SER A 144 5.62 -13.79 11.77
CA SER A 144 5.36 -12.98 10.58
C SER A 144 4.15 -12.09 10.83
N ARG A 145 4.09 -11.00 10.07
CA ARG A 145 2.90 -10.17 10.04
C ARG A 145 1.78 -10.91 9.30
N GLU A 146 0.54 -10.73 9.73
CA GLU A 146 -0.60 -11.21 8.97
C GLU A 146 -0.62 -10.58 7.57
N THR A 147 -0.91 -11.41 6.57
CA THR A 147 -1.07 -10.96 5.19
C THR A 147 -2.52 -10.57 4.95
N SER A 148 -2.76 -9.32 4.74
CA SER A 148 -4.05 -8.81 4.24
C SER A 148 -4.10 -8.89 2.70
#